data_afbe2b1450e3bb9bd6f7f7d9e6b1be9b
#
_entry.id   afbe2b1450e3bb9bd6f7f7d9e6b1be9b
#
_cell.length_a   1.000
_cell.length_b   1.000
_cell.length_c   1.000
_cell.angle_alpha   90.00
_cell.angle_beta   90.00
_cell.angle_gamma   90.00
#
_symmetry.space_group_name_H-M   'P 1'
#
loop_
_entity.id
_entity.type
_entity.pdbx_description
1 polymer ?
#
loop_
_entity_poly.entity_id
_entity_poly.type
_entity_poly.pdbx_seq_one_letter_code
_entity_poly.pdbx_strand_id
1 'polypeptide(L)'
;MSATTAPTSFADRAPVELPHPVRLRILLAVMIGIFLAALDQTVVGTALPRIVTDLRGNDVYTWAFTAYLLTATISGPLYGKLSDLFGRRPIFLLGIAIFLVGSVLAGISPSIEWLIVARGIQGLGAGALFPIALAIIGDVFAPSERGKYQGLFGAVFGLSVLIGPAIGGLLTDTLGWQWVFFVNLPVGAVASYLVWRYLPSYHLGGDRPRIDYLGACLFAAALVPILIGLTNKQSAEWGDASVGGLLVLGAVFLVAFVFVESRVAEPIVPLGLFRIRSFTVSVAATFLAAFGFFAAVVFLPRWFQVVNGSSATESGYQILPLLGGLIISAVLSGQIVSRTGRYRWLIFGSLVLTAVGLFLLTTLHADTPIPVLWAFMFVTGVGVGPTFAVFVLVVQNSVPIARLGAATSGLTLFQQVGGTVGLAITGTLFASALSEQVPRQVAAAEVPPELAEVMAGGGLGAEQLTAVGDLGAAILSGIPEAARAQVEPFIPVLVSAIYEGFSLATASTFTVGIVGSLVAAGLVLLLREAPAPATQSAPAGVAARGASVHPSMGGREIPVPVEIEDDIFLPSGRH
;
A
#
# COMPACT_ATOMS: atom_id res chain seq x y z
N MET A 1 -51.71 23.93 5.35
CA MET A 1 -50.88 22.79 5.82
C MET A 1 -49.94 22.46 4.66
N SER A 2 -48.76 23.05 4.69
CA SER A 2 -47.73 22.84 3.66
C SER A 2 -46.82 21.72 4.17
N ALA A 3 -46.82 20.60 3.45
CA ALA A 3 -45.97 19.47 3.74
C ALA A 3 -44.50 19.88 3.52
N THR A 4 -43.74 19.99 4.60
CA THR A 4 -42.28 20.13 4.56
C THR A 4 -41.74 18.77 4.11
N THR A 5 -41.36 18.68 2.85
CA THR A 5 -40.65 17.50 2.33
C THR A 5 -39.32 17.38 3.06
N ALA A 6 -39.18 16.29 3.81
CA ALA A 6 -37.90 15.89 4.41
C ALA A 6 -36.81 15.79 3.31
N PRO A 7 -35.57 16.16 3.58
CA PRO A 7 -34.52 16.13 2.57
C PRO A 7 -34.31 14.68 2.10
N THR A 8 -34.59 14.48 0.83
CA THR A 8 -34.33 13.27 0.08
C THR A 8 -32.85 12.90 0.16
N SER A 9 -32.60 11.62 0.25
CA SER A 9 -31.35 10.83 0.26
C SER A 9 -30.01 11.58 0.13
N PHE A 10 -29.03 11.10 0.87
CA PHE A 10 -27.61 11.55 0.85
C PHE A 10 -26.94 11.62 -0.54
N ALA A 11 -27.61 11.13 -1.57
CA ALA A 11 -27.13 11.14 -2.96
C ALA A 11 -27.17 12.52 -3.63
N ASP A 12 -27.91 13.50 -3.08
CA ASP A 12 -28.19 14.79 -3.74
C ASP A 12 -27.34 15.96 -3.21
N ARG A 13 -26.32 15.71 -2.38
CA ARG A 13 -25.46 16.81 -1.91
C ARG A 13 -24.36 17.09 -2.93
N ALA A 14 -24.40 18.28 -3.51
CA ALA A 14 -23.31 18.84 -4.30
C ALA A 14 -22.00 18.84 -3.51
N PRO A 15 -20.84 18.63 -4.16
CA PRO A 15 -19.53 18.78 -3.51
C PRO A 15 -19.45 20.13 -2.81
N VAL A 16 -18.91 20.17 -1.60
CA VAL A 16 -18.76 21.44 -0.87
C VAL A 16 -17.87 22.36 -1.70
N GLU A 17 -18.43 23.45 -2.18
CA GLU A 17 -17.69 24.45 -2.97
C GLU A 17 -16.71 25.20 -2.07
N LEU A 18 -15.53 24.61 -1.89
CA LEU A 18 -14.43 25.26 -1.19
C LEU A 18 -13.58 26.08 -2.16
N PRO A 19 -13.11 27.28 -1.75
CA PRO A 19 -12.17 28.04 -2.55
C PRO A 19 -10.90 27.22 -2.87
N HIS A 20 -10.37 27.37 -4.08
CA HIS A 20 -9.21 26.60 -4.54
C HIS A 20 -8.01 26.57 -3.55
N PRO A 21 -7.62 27.72 -2.91
CA PRO A 21 -6.53 27.70 -1.94
C PRO A 21 -6.85 26.88 -0.68
N VAL A 22 -8.11 26.78 -0.27
CA VAL A 22 -8.53 25.94 0.87
C VAL A 22 -8.40 24.46 0.51
N ARG A 23 -8.86 24.07 -0.69
CA ARG A 23 -8.71 22.71 -1.21
C ARG A 23 -7.24 22.26 -1.25
N LEU A 24 -6.32 23.14 -1.67
CA LEU A 24 -4.89 22.82 -1.69
C LEU A 24 -4.29 22.68 -0.28
N ARG A 25 -4.74 23.46 0.71
CA ARG A 25 -4.30 23.30 2.10
C ARG A 25 -4.78 22.00 2.71
N ILE A 26 -6.01 21.59 2.42
CA ILE A 26 -6.54 20.27 2.80
C ILE A 26 -5.71 19.17 2.15
N LEU A 27 -5.44 19.26 0.86
CA LEU A 27 -4.58 18.32 0.15
C LEU A 27 -3.22 18.17 0.81
N LEU A 28 -2.54 19.28 1.11
CA LEU A 28 -1.24 19.27 1.78
C LEU A 28 -1.31 18.59 3.15
N ALA A 29 -2.32 18.90 3.95
CA ALA A 29 -2.51 18.29 5.26
C ALA A 29 -2.65 16.77 5.17
N VAL A 30 -3.44 16.30 4.21
CA VAL A 30 -3.69 14.88 3.96
C VAL A 30 -2.43 14.17 3.40
N MET A 31 -1.70 14.84 2.49
CA MET A 31 -0.45 14.33 1.93
C MET A 31 0.63 14.13 3.00
N ILE A 32 0.75 15.05 3.97
CA ILE A 32 1.69 14.87 5.09
C ILE A 32 1.26 13.71 5.99
N GLY A 33 -0.05 13.46 6.17
CA GLY A 33 -0.52 12.28 6.89
C GLY A 33 -0.17 10.97 6.20
N ILE A 34 -0.27 10.91 4.86
CA ILE A 34 0.17 9.73 4.10
C ILE A 34 1.69 9.58 4.12
N PHE A 35 2.40 10.70 3.98
CA PHE A 35 3.85 10.73 4.05
C PHE A 35 4.36 10.15 5.37
N LEU A 36 3.70 10.47 6.48
CA LEU A 36 4.00 9.91 7.80
C LEU A 36 3.97 8.37 7.79
N ALA A 37 2.89 7.76 7.27
CA ALA A 37 2.78 6.30 7.23
C ALA A 37 3.75 5.65 6.23
N ALA A 38 3.99 6.29 5.08
CA ALA A 38 4.90 5.79 4.07
C ALA A 38 6.38 5.92 4.50
N LEU A 39 6.72 7.03 5.15
CA LEU A 39 8.07 7.27 5.69
C LEU A 39 8.40 6.23 6.76
N ASP A 40 7.49 5.98 7.69
CA ASP A 40 7.68 4.97 8.75
C ASP A 40 8.04 3.60 8.18
N GLN A 41 7.33 3.13 7.16
CA GLN A 41 7.60 1.83 6.53
C GLN A 41 9.01 1.75 5.94
N THR A 42 9.46 2.82 5.29
CA THR A 42 10.76 2.84 4.60
C THR A 42 11.92 3.03 5.56
N VAL A 43 11.78 3.90 6.56
CA VAL A 43 12.78 4.17 7.59
C VAL A 43 12.96 2.95 8.51
N VAL A 44 11.86 2.32 8.94
CA VAL A 44 11.93 1.10 9.76
C VAL A 44 12.53 -0.07 8.97
N GLY A 45 12.22 -0.20 7.69
CA GLY A 45 12.77 -1.26 6.83
C GLY A 45 14.30 -1.26 6.80
N THR A 46 14.94 -0.09 6.78
CA THR A 46 16.41 0.04 6.79
C THR A 46 17.02 -0.19 8.17
N ALA A 47 16.33 0.19 9.24
CA ALA A 47 16.81 0.01 10.61
C ALA A 47 16.58 -1.39 11.15
N LEU A 48 15.65 -2.17 10.58
CA LEU A 48 15.18 -3.44 11.12
C LEU A 48 16.28 -4.47 11.41
N PRO A 49 17.30 -4.67 10.54
CA PRO A 49 18.40 -5.59 10.85
C PRO A 49 19.14 -5.22 12.14
N ARG A 50 19.39 -3.93 12.37
CA ARG A 50 20.02 -3.44 13.59
C ARG A 50 19.13 -3.60 14.82
N ILE A 51 17.84 -3.26 14.68
CA ILE A 51 16.84 -3.42 15.75
C ILE A 51 16.78 -4.87 16.23
N VAL A 52 16.70 -5.80 15.29
CA VAL A 52 16.58 -7.24 15.58
C VAL A 52 17.84 -7.78 16.26
N THR A 53 19.01 -7.32 15.83
CA THR A 53 20.28 -7.68 16.45
C THR A 53 20.35 -7.17 17.90
N ASP A 54 20.01 -5.90 18.14
CA ASP A 54 20.06 -5.28 19.46
C ASP A 54 19.02 -5.89 20.43
N LEU A 55 17.83 -6.27 19.93
CA LEU A 55 16.76 -6.89 20.72
C LEU A 55 16.82 -8.43 20.73
N ARG A 56 17.82 -9.07 20.10
CA ARG A 56 18.03 -10.53 20.02
C ARG A 56 16.80 -11.28 19.47
N GLY A 57 16.14 -10.71 18.45
CA GLY A 57 14.85 -11.20 17.94
C GLY A 57 14.93 -11.80 16.53
N ASN A 58 16.05 -12.47 16.15
CA ASN A 58 16.24 -13.00 14.80
C ASN A 58 15.13 -13.99 14.36
N ASP A 59 14.62 -14.81 15.28
CA ASP A 59 13.61 -15.83 15.00
C ASP A 59 12.22 -15.23 14.65
N VAL A 60 11.96 -14.01 15.12
CA VAL A 60 10.68 -13.32 14.92
C VAL A 60 10.81 -12.01 14.13
N TYR A 61 11.94 -11.85 13.46
CA TYR A 61 12.30 -10.67 12.68
C TYR A 61 11.16 -10.18 11.76
N THR A 62 10.55 -11.07 10.99
CA THR A 62 9.51 -10.71 10.04
C THR A 62 8.24 -10.18 10.71
N TRP A 63 7.98 -10.58 11.97
CA TRP A 63 6.80 -10.15 12.72
C TRP A 63 6.79 -8.68 13.07
N ALA A 64 7.94 -8.05 13.28
CA ALA A 64 8.02 -6.61 13.53
C ALA A 64 7.46 -5.78 12.35
N PHE A 65 7.59 -6.29 11.13
CA PHE A 65 7.01 -5.67 9.93
C PHE A 65 5.58 -6.16 9.66
N THR A 66 5.35 -7.47 9.78
CA THR A 66 4.06 -8.12 9.50
C THR A 66 2.96 -7.64 10.43
N ALA A 67 3.22 -7.46 11.74
CA ALA A 67 2.23 -6.98 12.69
C ALA A 67 1.66 -5.61 12.31
N TYR A 68 2.50 -4.71 11.84
CA TYR A 68 2.07 -3.40 11.35
C TYR A 68 1.17 -3.52 10.10
N LEU A 69 1.61 -4.26 9.09
CA LEU A 69 0.84 -4.44 7.86
C LEU A 69 -0.48 -5.15 8.11
N LEU A 70 -0.47 -6.17 8.96
CA LEU A 70 -1.66 -6.94 9.34
C LEU A 70 -2.73 -6.04 9.95
N THR A 71 -2.35 -5.29 10.98
CA THR A 71 -3.29 -4.42 11.70
C THR A 71 -3.74 -3.23 10.84
N ALA A 72 -2.86 -2.65 10.02
CA ALA A 72 -3.21 -1.61 9.07
C ALA A 72 -4.22 -2.10 8.02
N THR A 73 -4.03 -3.31 7.49
CA THR A 73 -4.93 -3.92 6.51
C THR A 73 -6.31 -4.16 7.08
N ILE A 74 -6.39 -4.70 8.30
CA ILE A 74 -7.67 -5.02 8.97
C ILE A 74 -8.43 -3.75 9.36
N SER A 75 -7.73 -2.75 9.89
CA SER A 75 -8.36 -1.52 10.37
C SER A 75 -8.81 -0.58 9.24
N GLY A 76 -8.23 -0.67 8.06
CA GLY A 76 -8.55 0.20 6.93
C GLY A 76 -10.03 0.29 6.57
N PRO A 77 -10.73 -0.82 6.31
CA PRO A 77 -12.18 -0.82 6.03
C PRO A 77 -13.02 -0.28 7.18
N LEU A 78 -12.64 -0.58 8.43
CA LEU A 78 -13.31 -0.06 9.62
C LEU A 78 -13.23 1.47 9.66
N TYR A 79 -12.04 2.03 9.49
CA TYR A 79 -11.86 3.47 9.46
C TYR A 79 -12.50 4.13 8.25
N GLY A 80 -12.53 3.47 7.10
CA GLY A 80 -13.29 3.92 5.94
C GLY A 80 -14.75 4.15 6.29
N LYS A 81 -15.42 3.15 6.88
CA LYS A 81 -16.81 3.24 7.32
C LYS A 81 -17.00 4.23 8.47
N LEU A 82 -16.14 4.19 9.50
CA LEU A 82 -16.21 5.13 10.63
C LEU A 82 -16.07 6.58 10.16
N SER A 83 -15.21 6.85 9.18
CA SER A 83 -15.04 8.19 8.62
C SER A 83 -16.24 8.68 7.80
N ASP A 84 -16.97 7.75 7.18
CA ASP A 84 -18.26 8.08 6.53
C ASP A 84 -19.35 8.44 7.55
N LEU A 85 -19.34 7.80 8.74
CA LEU A 85 -20.35 7.97 9.79
C LEU A 85 -20.06 9.17 10.71
N PHE A 86 -18.81 9.29 11.18
CA PHE A 86 -18.42 10.29 12.19
C PHE A 86 -17.71 11.50 11.60
N GLY A 87 -17.49 11.50 10.29
CA GLY A 87 -16.76 12.54 9.57
C GLY A 87 -15.27 12.24 9.41
N ARG A 88 -14.68 12.78 8.34
CA ARG A 88 -13.28 12.53 7.95
C ARG A 88 -12.27 13.02 8.99
N ARG A 89 -12.47 14.27 9.47
CA ARG A 89 -11.52 14.95 10.36
C ARG A 89 -11.27 14.20 11.68
N PRO A 90 -12.28 13.87 12.51
CA PRO A 90 -12.05 13.22 13.80
C PRO A 90 -11.42 11.84 13.64
N ILE A 91 -11.83 11.06 12.64
CA ILE A 91 -11.32 9.70 12.44
C ILE A 91 -9.88 9.73 11.89
N PHE A 92 -9.55 10.68 11.01
CA PHE A 92 -8.18 10.85 10.53
C PHE A 92 -7.22 11.27 11.65
N LEU A 93 -7.65 12.21 12.51
CA LEU A 93 -6.89 12.62 13.71
C LEU A 93 -6.72 11.49 14.71
N LEU A 94 -7.77 10.67 14.92
CA LEU A 94 -7.69 9.47 15.76
C LEU A 94 -6.65 8.48 15.19
N GLY A 95 -6.65 8.26 13.88
CA GLY A 95 -5.65 7.42 13.20
C GLY A 95 -4.23 7.92 13.43
N ILE A 96 -3.98 9.22 13.25
CA ILE A 96 -2.66 9.82 13.53
C ILE A 96 -2.30 9.65 15.02
N ALA A 97 -3.22 9.89 15.94
CA ALA A 97 -2.96 9.78 17.38
C ALA A 97 -2.56 8.34 17.77
N ILE A 98 -3.32 7.33 17.31
CA ILE A 98 -3.00 5.90 17.56
C ILE A 98 -1.63 5.55 16.93
N PHE A 99 -1.36 6.02 15.71
CA PHE A 99 -0.08 5.83 15.05
C PHE A 99 1.08 6.39 15.87
N LEU A 100 0.96 7.62 16.38
CA LEU A 100 2.01 8.27 17.18
C LEU A 100 2.21 7.59 18.54
N VAL A 101 1.12 7.13 19.20
CA VAL A 101 1.22 6.32 20.42
C VAL A 101 2.00 5.04 20.15
N GLY A 102 1.65 4.30 19.08
CA GLY A 102 2.39 3.12 18.66
C GLY A 102 3.86 3.41 18.35
N SER A 103 4.14 4.57 17.74
CA SER A 103 5.51 5.02 17.43
C SER A 103 6.34 5.28 18.70
N VAL A 104 5.75 5.95 19.69
CA VAL A 104 6.42 6.14 21.00
C VAL A 104 6.70 4.80 21.67
N LEU A 105 5.71 3.90 21.72
CA LEU A 105 5.85 2.57 22.31
C LEU A 105 6.92 1.74 21.60
N ALA A 106 7.03 1.86 20.27
CA ALA A 106 8.07 1.20 19.48
C ALA A 106 9.47 1.77 19.78
N GLY A 107 9.60 3.10 19.90
CA GLY A 107 10.86 3.75 20.21
C GLY A 107 11.43 3.46 21.61
N ILE A 108 10.56 3.08 22.57
CA ILE A 108 10.98 2.71 23.93
C ILE A 108 10.99 1.19 24.16
N SER A 109 10.95 0.37 23.11
CA SER A 109 10.83 -1.08 23.21
C SER A 109 12.02 -1.72 23.93
N PRO A 110 11.80 -2.45 25.03
CA PRO A 110 12.85 -3.17 25.74
C PRO A 110 13.11 -4.58 25.17
N SER A 111 12.17 -5.13 24.38
CA SER A 111 12.26 -6.45 23.76
C SER A 111 11.59 -6.48 22.38
N ILE A 112 11.87 -7.54 21.62
CA ILE A 112 11.30 -7.70 20.27
C ILE A 112 9.78 -7.95 20.32
N GLU A 113 9.28 -8.66 21.32
CA GLU A 113 7.84 -8.92 21.52
C GLU A 113 7.08 -7.62 21.78
N TRP A 114 7.66 -6.75 22.62
CA TRP A 114 7.11 -5.42 22.86
C TRP A 114 7.07 -4.61 21.57
N LEU A 115 8.15 -4.64 20.80
CA LEU A 115 8.20 -3.96 19.51
C LEU A 115 7.10 -4.46 18.56
N ILE A 116 6.90 -5.79 18.46
CA ILE A 116 5.84 -6.39 17.64
C ILE A 116 4.46 -5.86 18.05
N VAL A 117 4.15 -5.83 19.35
CA VAL A 117 2.88 -5.29 19.86
C VAL A 117 2.76 -3.79 19.55
N ALA A 118 3.81 -3.00 19.79
CA ALA A 118 3.84 -1.58 19.48
C ALA A 118 3.64 -1.30 17.99
N ARG A 119 4.26 -2.10 17.12
CA ARG A 119 4.05 -2.07 15.66
C ARG A 119 2.61 -2.42 15.28
N GLY A 120 2.01 -3.38 15.98
CA GLY A 120 0.58 -3.69 15.81
C GLY A 120 -0.32 -2.48 16.15
N ILE A 121 -0.06 -1.79 17.26
CA ILE A 121 -0.78 -0.56 17.64
C ILE A 121 -0.55 0.54 16.60
N GLN A 122 0.68 0.73 16.16
CA GLN A 122 1.03 1.71 15.14
C GLN A 122 0.31 1.42 13.80
N GLY A 123 0.25 0.16 13.39
CA GLY A 123 -0.47 -0.29 12.22
C GLY A 123 -1.98 -0.03 12.30
N LEU A 124 -2.61 -0.21 13.48
CA LEU A 124 -4.01 0.18 13.69
C LEU A 124 -4.24 1.65 13.33
N GLY A 125 -3.34 2.55 13.72
CA GLY A 125 -3.42 3.96 13.35
C GLY A 125 -3.18 4.21 11.86
N ALA A 126 -2.19 3.55 11.28
CA ALA A 126 -1.80 3.69 9.87
C ALA A 126 -2.93 3.30 8.90
N GLY A 127 -3.73 2.28 9.28
CA GLY A 127 -4.86 1.83 8.47
C GLY A 127 -5.93 2.90 8.23
N ALA A 128 -6.00 3.95 9.06
CA ALA A 128 -6.88 5.09 8.83
C ALA A 128 -6.34 6.05 7.75
N LEU A 129 -5.02 6.21 7.65
CA LEU A 129 -4.41 7.34 6.95
C LEU A 129 -4.62 7.26 5.44
N PHE A 130 -4.35 6.12 4.84
CA PHE A 130 -4.40 5.96 3.39
C PHE A 130 -5.85 5.98 2.82
N PRO A 131 -6.79 5.15 3.32
CA PRO A 131 -8.15 5.11 2.78
C PRO A 131 -8.92 6.41 2.99
N ILE A 132 -8.80 7.04 4.18
CA ILE A 132 -9.50 8.29 4.48
C ILE A 132 -8.92 9.43 3.63
N ALA A 133 -7.62 9.47 3.43
CA ALA A 133 -6.97 10.46 2.58
C ALA A 133 -7.51 10.41 1.14
N LEU A 134 -7.62 9.21 0.57
CA LEU A 134 -8.22 9.00 -0.76
C LEU A 134 -9.69 9.42 -0.78
N ALA A 135 -10.45 9.10 0.28
CA ALA A 135 -11.84 9.51 0.39
C ALA A 135 -11.98 11.05 0.48
N ILE A 136 -11.13 11.74 1.25
CA ILE A 136 -11.12 13.21 1.34
C ILE A 136 -10.90 13.85 -0.04
N ILE A 137 -10.00 13.30 -0.86
CA ILE A 137 -9.82 13.82 -2.24
C ILE A 137 -11.11 13.62 -3.05
N GLY A 138 -11.77 12.47 -2.88
CA GLY A 138 -13.05 12.22 -3.51
C GLY A 138 -14.17 13.19 -3.08
N ASP A 139 -14.13 13.65 -1.82
CA ASP A 139 -15.11 14.58 -1.27
C ASP A 139 -14.83 16.05 -1.68
N VAL A 140 -13.54 16.44 -1.75
CA VAL A 140 -13.10 17.84 -1.92
C VAL A 140 -12.93 18.23 -3.39
N PHE A 141 -12.56 17.30 -4.25
CA PHE A 141 -12.27 17.59 -5.66
C PHE A 141 -13.33 17.04 -6.61
N ALA A 142 -13.62 17.81 -7.65
CA ALA A 142 -14.52 17.36 -8.71
C ALA A 142 -13.98 16.10 -9.42
N PRO A 143 -14.83 15.22 -9.96
CA PRO A 143 -14.40 13.99 -10.65
C PRO A 143 -13.32 14.20 -11.71
N SER A 144 -13.38 15.32 -12.44
CA SER A 144 -12.39 15.71 -13.46
C SER A 144 -11.01 16.07 -12.89
N GLU A 145 -10.94 16.49 -11.62
CA GLU A 145 -9.68 16.90 -10.96
C GLU A 145 -9.05 15.76 -10.13
N ARG A 146 -9.86 14.78 -9.69
CA ARG A 146 -9.44 13.71 -8.77
C ARG A 146 -8.20 12.95 -9.25
N GLY A 147 -8.17 12.59 -10.55
CA GLY A 147 -7.06 11.85 -11.13
C GLY A 147 -5.71 12.56 -11.00
N LYS A 148 -5.69 13.88 -11.16
CA LYS A 148 -4.48 14.69 -10.98
C LYS A 148 -3.97 14.61 -9.54
N TYR A 149 -4.85 14.75 -8.56
CA TYR A 149 -4.46 14.80 -7.14
C TYR A 149 -4.20 13.41 -6.57
N GLN A 150 -4.89 12.37 -7.07
CA GLN A 150 -4.60 10.98 -6.70
C GLN A 150 -3.22 10.52 -7.19
N GLY A 151 -2.76 10.98 -8.36
CA GLY A 151 -1.40 10.71 -8.82
C GLY A 151 -0.31 11.24 -7.87
N LEU A 152 -0.59 12.29 -7.09
CA LEU A 152 0.35 12.82 -6.09
C LEU A 152 0.59 11.84 -4.93
N PHE A 153 -0.31 10.88 -4.66
CA PHE A 153 -0.08 9.83 -3.67
C PHE A 153 1.14 8.98 -4.04
N GLY A 154 1.24 8.61 -5.32
CA GLY A 154 2.43 7.92 -5.82
C GLY A 154 3.71 8.74 -5.62
N ALA A 155 3.65 10.07 -5.84
CA ALA A 155 4.78 10.96 -5.62
C ALA A 155 5.17 11.06 -4.14
N VAL A 156 4.21 11.12 -3.22
CA VAL A 156 4.47 11.13 -1.76
C VAL A 156 5.11 9.81 -1.33
N PHE A 157 4.59 8.68 -1.80
CA PHE A 157 5.16 7.37 -1.51
C PHE A 157 6.59 7.25 -2.06
N GLY A 158 6.82 7.68 -3.31
CA GLY A 158 8.15 7.70 -3.91
C GLY A 158 9.14 8.60 -3.19
N LEU A 159 8.69 9.78 -2.71
CA LEU A 159 9.52 10.65 -1.88
C LEU A 159 9.91 9.96 -0.57
N SER A 160 8.97 9.25 0.06
CA SER A 160 9.23 8.49 1.29
C SER A 160 10.27 7.38 1.06
N VAL A 161 10.18 6.68 -0.07
CA VAL A 161 11.17 5.64 -0.42
C VAL A 161 12.54 6.24 -0.74
N LEU A 162 12.57 7.42 -1.37
CA LEU A 162 13.82 8.10 -1.70
C LEU A 162 14.57 8.55 -0.44
N ILE A 163 13.88 9.18 0.50
CA ILE A 163 14.51 9.77 1.68
C ILE A 163 14.53 8.84 2.89
N GLY A 164 13.65 7.82 2.91
CA GLY A 164 13.52 6.88 4.04
C GLY A 164 14.82 6.17 4.38
N PRO A 165 15.49 5.50 3.44
CA PRO A 165 16.76 4.83 3.71
C PRO A 165 17.84 5.79 4.22
N ALA A 166 17.93 7.01 3.66
CA ALA A 166 18.89 8.00 4.11
C ALA A 166 18.64 8.46 5.55
N ILE A 167 17.37 8.77 5.88
CA ILE A 167 16.96 9.16 7.24
C ILE A 167 17.13 7.97 8.19
N GLY A 168 16.68 6.78 7.79
CA GLY A 168 16.75 5.56 8.62
C GLY A 168 18.18 5.17 8.95
N GLY A 169 19.06 5.15 7.95
CA GLY A 169 20.48 4.89 8.13
C GLY A 169 21.15 5.94 9.03
N LEU A 170 20.98 7.23 8.69
CA LEU A 170 21.56 8.33 9.48
C LEU A 170 21.12 8.28 10.96
N LEU A 171 19.84 8.12 11.22
CA LEU A 171 19.31 8.06 12.59
C LEU A 171 19.84 6.83 13.33
N THR A 172 19.85 5.67 12.68
CA THR A 172 20.32 4.42 13.27
C THR A 172 21.80 4.47 13.62
N ASP A 173 22.62 5.06 12.75
CA ASP A 173 24.07 5.11 12.90
C ASP A 173 24.54 6.19 13.88
N THR A 174 23.78 7.30 14.02
CA THR A 174 24.21 8.46 14.83
C THR A 174 23.53 8.55 16.19
N LEU A 175 22.21 8.32 16.26
CA LEU A 175 21.39 8.51 17.45
C LEU A 175 20.84 7.20 18.02
N GLY A 176 20.92 6.11 17.27
CA GLY A 176 20.35 4.81 17.60
C GLY A 176 18.99 4.57 16.92
N TRP A 177 18.64 3.29 16.74
CA TRP A 177 17.44 2.88 16.00
C TRP A 177 16.12 3.38 16.61
N GLN A 178 16.06 3.70 17.88
CA GLN A 178 14.88 4.24 18.56
C GLN A 178 14.38 5.52 17.89
N TRP A 179 15.28 6.34 17.39
CA TRP A 179 14.96 7.60 16.71
C TRP A 179 14.25 7.42 15.37
N VAL A 180 14.34 6.24 14.78
CA VAL A 180 13.55 5.87 13.60
C VAL A 180 12.04 5.97 13.87
N PHE A 181 11.63 5.68 15.10
CA PHE A 181 10.25 5.84 15.53
C PHE A 181 9.94 7.26 16.01
N PHE A 182 10.86 7.90 16.73
CA PHE A 182 10.63 9.25 17.24
C PHE A 182 10.57 10.32 16.15
N VAL A 183 11.17 10.10 14.98
CA VAL A 183 11.05 11.01 13.82
C VAL A 183 9.60 11.18 13.35
N ASN A 184 8.74 10.20 13.62
CA ASN A 184 7.32 10.28 13.31
C ASN A 184 6.57 11.33 14.14
N LEU A 185 7.05 11.67 15.34
CA LEU A 185 6.37 12.60 16.25
C LEU A 185 6.29 14.03 15.68
N PRO A 186 7.37 14.69 15.24
CA PRO A 186 7.28 16.01 14.64
C PRO A 186 6.46 16.02 13.35
N VAL A 187 6.61 15.01 12.50
CA VAL A 187 5.84 14.89 11.25
C VAL A 187 4.35 14.72 11.54
N GLY A 188 4.01 13.83 12.49
CA GLY A 188 2.63 13.59 12.91
C GLY A 188 1.99 14.79 13.62
N ALA A 189 2.78 15.56 14.42
CA ALA A 189 2.30 16.79 15.03
C ALA A 189 1.92 17.83 13.96
N VAL A 190 2.77 18.01 12.94
CA VAL A 190 2.50 18.91 11.81
C VAL A 190 1.27 18.42 11.04
N ALA A 191 1.18 17.12 10.72
CA ALA A 191 0.01 16.54 10.06
C ALA A 191 -1.27 16.79 10.86
N SER A 192 -1.25 16.50 12.17
CA SER A 192 -2.39 16.68 13.07
C SER A 192 -2.84 18.15 13.11
N TYR A 193 -1.88 19.08 13.25
CA TYR A 193 -2.19 20.51 13.26
C TYR A 193 -2.85 20.97 11.95
N LEU A 194 -2.29 20.57 10.80
CA LEU A 194 -2.82 20.97 9.50
C LEU A 194 -4.20 20.35 9.24
N VAL A 195 -4.41 19.08 9.60
CA VAL A 195 -5.71 18.41 9.50
C VAL A 195 -6.73 19.10 10.41
N TRP A 196 -6.36 19.37 11.66
CA TRP A 196 -7.22 20.08 12.61
C TRP A 196 -7.57 21.49 12.13
N ARG A 197 -6.64 22.21 11.53
CA ARG A 197 -6.81 23.59 11.10
C ARG A 197 -7.58 23.75 9.79
N TYR A 198 -7.36 22.85 8.82
CA TYR A 198 -7.85 23.03 7.45
C TYR A 198 -8.93 22.05 7.02
N LEU A 199 -8.98 20.84 7.59
CA LEU A 199 -10.00 19.87 7.21
C LEU A 199 -11.32 20.20 7.94
N PRO A 200 -12.40 20.56 7.21
CA PRO A 200 -13.67 20.88 7.84
C PRO A 200 -14.23 19.67 8.57
N SER A 201 -14.83 19.88 9.75
CA SER A 201 -15.59 18.84 10.42
C SER A 201 -17.01 18.86 9.91
N TYR A 202 -17.35 17.92 9.05
CA TYR A 202 -18.73 17.68 8.64
C TYR A 202 -19.34 16.69 9.61
N HIS A 203 -20.32 17.12 10.38
CA HIS A 203 -21.23 16.19 11.03
C HIS A 203 -22.28 15.84 9.98
N LEU A 204 -22.28 14.62 9.53
CA LEU A 204 -23.37 14.08 8.72
C LEU A 204 -24.56 13.94 9.68
N GLY A 205 -25.37 15.00 9.78
CA GLY A 205 -26.57 15.02 10.63
C GLY A 205 -27.51 13.89 10.22
N GLY A 206 -27.79 12.99 11.13
CA GLY A 206 -28.68 11.85 11.01
C GLY A 206 -28.79 11.16 12.36
N ASP A 207 -29.73 10.21 12.49
CA ASP A 207 -29.87 9.36 13.66
C ASP A 207 -28.52 8.73 14.04
N ARG A 208 -28.33 8.45 15.35
CA ARG A 208 -27.08 7.90 15.88
C ARG A 208 -26.59 6.73 15.02
N PRO A 209 -25.38 6.82 14.41
CA PRO A 209 -24.88 5.78 13.54
C PRO A 209 -24.75 4.46 14.32
N ARG A 210 -25.30 3.39 13.76
CA ARG A 210 -25.14 2.05 14.33
C ARG A 210 -23.85 1.43 13.81
N ILE A 211 -22.93 1.11 14.71
CA ILE A 211 -21.68 0.44 14.38
C ILE A 211 -21.92 -1.07 14.46
N ASP A 212 -21.56 -1.79 13.41
CA ASP A 212 -21.58 -3.25 13.39
C ASP A 212 -20.34 -3.82 14.10
N TYR A 213 -20.39 -3.87 15.45
CA TYR A 213 -19.30 -4.45 16.24
C TYR A 213 -19.09 -5.93 15.95
N LEU A 214 -20.19 -6.69 15.71
CA LEU A 214 -20.11 -8.12 15.42
C LEU A 214 -19.42 -8.36 14.07
N GLY A 215 -19.82 -7.63 13.03
CA GLY A 215 -19.14 -7.67 11.73
C GLY A 215 -17.67 -7.28 11.83
N ALA A 216 -17.34 -6.24 12.62
CA ALA A 216 -15.95 -5.83 12.88
C ALA A 216 -15.11 -6.96 13.52
N CYS A 217 -15.64 -7.61 14.54
CA CYS A 217 -14.97 -8.74 15.20
C CYS A 217 -14.82 -9.95 14.26
N LEU A 218 -15.86 -10.30 13.52
CA LEU A 218 -15.81 -11.42 12.55
C LEU A 218 -14.85 -11.11 11.40
N PHE A 219 -14.81 -9.87 10.91
CA PHE A 219 -13.87 -9.44 9.88
C PHE A 219 -12.42 -9.60 10.35
N ALA A 220 -12.12 -9.11 11.55
CA ALA A 220 -10.78 -9.30 12.13
C ALA A 220 -10.48 -10.78 12.37
N ALA A 221 -11.43 -11.55 12.94
CA ALA A 221 -11.29 -12.99 13.17
C ALA A 221 -11.09 -13.78 11.87
N ALA A 222 -11.62 -13.31 10.74
CA ALA A 222 -11.38 -13.90 9.42
C ALA A 222 -10.01 -13.55 8.86
N LEU A 223 -9.66 -12.25 8.84
CA LEU A 223 -8.44 -11.78 8.17
C LEU A 223 -7.16 -12.11 8.95
N VAL A 224 -7.19 -12.02 10.29
CA VAL A 224 -6.00 -12.29 11.12
C VAL A 224 -5.44 -13.70 10.85
N PRO A 225 -6.22 -14.79 10.98
CA PRO A 225 -5.70 -16.13 10.74
C PRO A 225 -5.28 -16.34 9.26
N ILE A 226 -6.03 -15.78 8.30
CA ILE A 226 -5.67 -15.89 6.87
C ILE A 226 -4.29 -15.26 6.63
N LEU A 227 -4.08 -14.01 7.07
CA LEU A 227 -2.85 -13.29 6.82
C LEU A 227 -1.66 -13.89 7.59
N ILE A 228 -1.88 -14.37 8.82
CA ILE A 228 -0.86 -15.09 9.61
C ILE A 228 -0.51 -16.41 8.91
N GLY A 229 -1.51 -17.21 8.51
CA GLY A 229 -1.28 -18.47 7.81
C GLY A 229 -0.51 -18.28 6.51
N LEU A 230 -0.84 -17.25 5.72
CA LEU A 230 -0.09 -16.91 4.50
C LEU A 230 1.34 -16.44 4.79
N THR A 231 1.56 -15.73 5.89
CA THR A 231 2.91 -15.30 6.31
C THR A 231 3.74 -16.52 6.75
N ASN A 232 3.16 -17.42 7.55
CA ASN A 232 3.83 -18.63 8.04
C ASN A 232 4.19 -19.60 6.91
N LYS A 233 3.50 -19.53 5.76
CA LYS A 233 3.82 -20.36 4.59
C LYS A 233 5.25 -20.17 4.07
N GLN A 234 5.89 -19.05 4.39
CA GLN A 234 7.30 -18.82 4.01
C GLN A 234 8.27 -19.78 4.73
N SER A 235 7.89 -20.31 5.91
CA SER A 235 8.73 -21.15 6.77
C SER A 235 8.10 -22.51 7.14
N ALA A 236 6.84 -22.76 6.76
CA ALA A 236 6.09 -23.97 7.13
C ALA A 236 5.30 -24.53 5.94
N GLU A 237 4.81 -25.77 6.04
CA GLU A 237 4.10 -26.44 4.95
C GLU A 237 2.59 -26.14 4.95
N TRP A 238 1.92 -26.33 3.79
CA TRP A 238 0.47 -26.13 3.68
C TRP A 238 -0.35 -27.00 4.64
N GLY A 239 0.16 -28.19 4.98
CA GLY A 239 -0.49 -29.15 5.90
C GLY A 239 -0.37 -28.79 7.37
N ASP A 240 0.53 -27.88 7.73
CA ASP A 240 0.76 -27.50 9.12
C ASP A 240 -0.43 -26.72 9.70
N ALA A 241 -0.70 -26.95 10.99
CA ALA A 241 -1.76 -26.23 11.70
C ALA A 241 -1.55 -24.71 11.71
N SER A 242 -0.29 -24.26 11.73
CA SER A 242 0.11 -22.86 11.67
C SER A 242 -0.13 -22.20 10.29
N VAL A 243 -0.36 -22.99 9.23
CA VAL A 243 -0.69 -22.53 7.88
C VAL A 243 -2.10 -22.96 7.53
N GLY A 244 -2.32 -24.25 7.19
CA GLY A 244 -3.60 -24.78 6.74
C GLY A 244 -4.70 -24.67 7.80
N GLY A 245 -4.37 -24.93 9.07
CA GLY A 245 -5.32 -24.76 10.18
C GLY A 245 -5.80 -23.32 10.33
N LEU A 246 -4.88 -22.34 10.25
CA LEU A 246 -5.24 -20.91 10.30
C LEU A 246 -6.04 -20.48 9.07
N LEU A 247 -5.70 -20.98 7.88
CA LEU A 247 -6.46 -20.65 6.66
C LEU A 247 -7.89 -21.20 6.73
N VAL A 248 -8.09 -22.43 7.22
CA VAL A 248 -9.41 -23.00 7.44
C VAL A 248 -10.20 -22.22 8.49
N LEU A 249 -9.58 -21.89 9.61
CA LEU A 249 -10.19 -21.08 10.67
C LEU A 249 -10.64 -19.71 10.12
N GLY A 250 -9.76 -19.04 9.40
CA GLY A 250 -10.07 -17.76 8.78
C GLY A 250 -11.19 -17.85 7.73
N ALA A 251 -11.21 -18.93 6.93
CA ALA A 251 -12.28 -19.19 5.97
C ALA A 251 -13.64 -19.39 6.65
N VAL A 252 -13.69 -20.11 7.77
CA VAL A 252 -14.91 -20.30 8.57
C VAL A 252 -15.43 -18.95 9.08
N PHE A 253 -14.56 -18.12 9.66
CA PHE A 253 -14.94 -16.78 10.11
C PHE A 253 -15.32 -15.85 8.96
N LEU A 254 -14.69 -15.99 7.78
CA LEU A 254 -15.07 -15.23 6.58
C LEU A 254 -16.49 -15.56 6.11
N VAL A 255 -16.86 -16.85 6.13
CA VAL A 255 -18.23 -17.27 5.82
C VAL A 255 -19.22 -16.71 6.85
N ALA A 256 -18.88 -16.78 8.13
CA ALA A 256 -19.70 -16.18 9.20
C ALA A 256 -19.83 -14.66 9.03
N PHE A 257 -18.73 -13.97 8.70
CA PHE A 257 -18.71 -12.54 8.39
C PHE A 257 -19.66 -12.20 7.24
N VAL A 258 -19.53 -12.86 6.09
CA VAL A 258 -20.40 -12.62 4.92
C VAL A 258 -21.88 -12.87 5.25
N PHE A 259 -22.16 -13.89 6.04
CA PHE A 259 -23.52 -14.19 6.47
C PHE A 259 -24.11 -13.08 7.37
N VAL A 260 -23.37 -12.61 8.37
CA VAL A 260 -23.79 -11.51 9.26
C VAL A 260 -23.92 -10.22 8.47
N GLU A 261 -22.90 -9.87 7.67
CA GLU A 261 -22.82 -8.65 6.87
C GLU A 261 -23.98 -8.53 5.87
N SER A 262 -24.45 -9.67 5.36
CA SER A 262 -25.61 -9.71 4.44
C SER A 262 -26.95 -9.35 5.10
N ARG A 263 -27.01 -9.32 6.45
CA ARG A 263 -28.24 -9.10 7.25
C ARG A 263 -28.24 -7.83 8.08
N VAL A 264 -27.08 -7.21 8.25
CA VAL A 264 -26.94 -5.97 9.03
C VAL A 264 -27.36 -4.77 8.18
N ALA A 265 -28.05 -3.80 8.81
CA ALA A 265 -28.53 -2.61 8.13
C ALA A 265 -27.40 -1.65 7.73
N GLU A 266 -26.33 -1.58 8.54
CA GLU A 266 -25.18 -0.70 8.33
C GLU A 266 -23.88 -1.51 8.27
N PRO A 267 -23.64 -2.28 7.17
CA PRO A 267 -22.51 -3.18 7.03
C PRO A 267 -21.17 -2.40 6.95
N ILE A 268 -20.07 -3.02 7.43
CA ILE A 268 -18.70 -2.48 7.34
C ILE A 268 -18.21 -2.52 5.88
N VAL A 269 -18.41 -3.67 5.23
CA VAL A 269 -18.15 -3.86 3.81
C VAL A 269 -19.48 -4.04 3.09
N PRO A 270 -20.07 -2.97 2.54
CA PRO A 270 -21.38 -3.08 1.91
C PRO A 270 -21.34 -4.08 0.74
N LEU A 271 -21.81 -5.31 0.97
CA LEU A 271 -21.81 -6.39 -0.04
C LEU A 271 -22.56 -5.98 -1.33
N GLY A 272 -23.47 -5.02 -1.21
CA GLY A 272 -24.13 -4.38 -2.35
C GLY A 272 -23.18 -3.71 -3.33
N LEU A 273 -21.97 -3.31 -2.91
CA LEU A 273 -20.95 -2.76 -3.81
C LEU A 273 -20.48 -3.78 -4.85
N PHE A 274 -20.45 -5.06 -4.49
CA PHE A 274 -20.08 -6.15 -5.42
C PHE A 274 -21.12 -6.39 -6.52
N ARG A 275 -22.33 -5.80 -6.42
CA ARG A 275 -23.29 -5.76 -7.52
C ARG A 275 -22.96 -4.70 -8.56
N ILE A 276 -22.11 -3.73 -8.21
CA ILE A 276 -21.62 -2.70 -9.13
C ILE A 276 -20.45 -3.30 -9.91
N ARG A 277 -20.68 -3.56 -11.21
CA ARG A 277 -19.68 -4.21 -12.09
C ARG A 277 -18.33 -3.51 -12.07
N SER A 278 -18.29 -2.17 -12.10
CA SER A 278 -17.06 -1.39 -12.07
C SER A 278 -16.29 -1.62 -10.77
N PHE A 279 -16.97 -1.70 -9.62
CA PHE A 279 -16.36 -1.99 -8.34
C PHE A 279 -15.75 -3.40 -8.32
N THR A 280 -16.55 -4.42 -8.64
CA THR A 280 -16.11 -5.82 -8.59
C THR A 280 -14.91 -6.09 -9.50
N VAL A 281 -14.98 -5.58 -10.76
CA VAL A 281 -13.88 -5.74 -11.70
C VAL A 281 -12.63 -5.01 -11.23
N SER A 282 -12.75 -3.79 -10.69
CA SER A 282 -11.62 -3.02 -10.19
C SER A 282 -10.95 -3.72 -8.99
N VAL A 283 -11.74 -4.23 -8.05
CA VAL A 283 -11.25 -4.96 -6.88
C VAL A 283 -10.52 -6.24 -7.29
N ALA A 284 -11.13 -7.06 -8.17
CA ALA A 284 -10.52 -8.30 -8.64
C ALA A 284 -9.24 -8.06 -9.46
N ALA A 285 -9.24 -7.04 -10.33
CA ALA A 285 -8.08 -6.71 -11.14
C ALA A 285 -6.94 -6.14 -10.27
N THR A 286 -7.24 -5.29 -9.28
CA THR A 286 -6.25 -4.74 -8.34
C THR A 286 -5.63 -5.83 -7.48
N PHE A 287 -6.43 -6.78 -6.98
CA PHE A 287 -5.97 -7.94 -6.22
C PHE A 287 -4.93 -8.74 -7.00
N LEU A 288 -5.21 -9.07 -8.27
CA LEU A 288 -4.31 -9.83 -9.13
C LEU A 288 -3.07 -9.04 -9.57
N ALA A 289 -3.24 -7.75 -9.90
CA ALA A 289 -2.13 -6.89 -10.30
C ALA A 289 -1.11 -6.68 -9.17
N ALA A 290 -1.55 -6.75 -7.91
CA ALA A 290 -0.70 -6.63 -6.74
C ALA A 290 0.37 -7.74 -6.65
N PHE A 291 0.12 -8.93 -7.20
CA PHE A 291 1.07 -10.06 -7.16
C PHE A 291 2.44 -9.68 -7.72
N GLY A 292 2.47 -9.11 -8.91
CA GLY A 292 3.72 -8.76 -9.58
C GLY A 292 4.45 -7.57 -8.95
N PHE A 293 3.70 -6.56 -8.51
CA PHE A 293 4.28 -5.39 -7.87
C PHE A 293 4.97 -5.73 -6.55
N PHE A 294 4.28 -6.47 -5.66
CA PHE A 294 4.85 -6.84 -4.37
C PHE A 294 6.01 -7.84 -4.52
N ALA A 295 5.95 -8.75 -5.50
CA ALA A 295 7.09 -9.60 -5.82
C ALA A 295 8.33 -8.77 -6.20
N ALA A 296 8.18 -7.80 -7.11
CA ALA A 296 9.30 -6.95 -7.52
C ALA A 296 9.86 -6.12 -6.35
N VAL A 297 8.98 -5.52 -5.53
CA VAL A 297 9.40 -4.68 -4.38
C VAL A 297 10.14 -5.48 -3.31
N VAL A 298 9.84 -6.77 -3.14
CA VAL A 298 10.46 -7.60 -2.09
C VAL A 298 11.71 -8.33 -2.60
N PHE A 299 11.63 -8.94 -3.80
CA PHE A 299 12.72 -9.81 -4.26
C PHE A 299 13.86 -9.06 -4.95
N LEU A 300 13.61 -7.92 -5.63
CA LEU A 300 14.69 -7.16 -6.29
C LEU A 300 15.69 -6.54 -5.29
N PRO A 301 15.29 -5.88 -4.19
CA PRO A 301 16.26 -5.41 -3.20
C PRO A 301 17.10 -6.54 -2.60
N ARG A 302 16.48 -7.72 -2.38
CA ARG A 302 17.20 -8.89 -1.89
C ARG A 302 18.23 -9.40 -2.88
N TRP A 303 17.89 -9.41 -4.17
CA TRP A 303 18.82 -9.75 -5.24
C TRP A 303 20.02 -8.78 -5.28
N PHE A 304 19.78 -7.46 -5.19
CA PHE A 304 20.86 -6.47 -5.12
C PHE A 304 21.78 -6.68 -3.92
N GLN A 305 21.23 -7.08 -2.77
CA GLN A 305 22.04 -7.32 -1.57
C GLN A 305 22.86 -8.61 -1.67
N VAL A 306 22.25 -9.70 -2.15
CA VAL A 306 22.90 -11.02 -2.19
C VAL A 306 23.84 -11.15 -3.37
N VAL A 307 23.40 -10.80 -4.58
CA VAL A 307 24.17 -11.03 -5.82
C VAL A 307 25.10 -9.86 -6.14
N ASN A 308 24.59 -8.62 -6.01
CA ASN A 308 25.38 -7.42 -6.34
C ASN A 308 26.19 -6.88 -5.14
N GLY A 309 26.04 -7.49 -3.94
CA GLY A 309 26.76 -7.07 -2.73
C GLY A 309 26.37 -5.68 -2.21
N SER A 310 25.24 -5.12 -2.65
CA SER A 310 24.78 -3.80 -2.24
C SER A 310 24.39 -3.79 -0.76
N SER A 311 24.66 -2.69 -0.07
CA SER A 311 24.11 -2.47 1.27
C SER A 311 22.59 -2.38 1.24
N ALA A 312 21.94 -2.51 2.40
CA ALA A 312 20.49 -2.34 2.52
C ALA A 312 20.03 -0.97 1.99
N THR A 313 20.79 0.08 2.28
CA THR A 313 20.54 1.45 1.80
C THR A 313 20.68 1.55 0.27
N GLU A 314 21.77 1.02 -0.28
CA GLU A 314 22.01 1.03 -1.73
C GLU A 314 20.95 0.23 -2.49
N SER A 315 20.57 -0.95 -2.01
CA SER A 315 19.50 -1.76 -2.60
C SER A 315 18.14 -1.04 -2.62
N GLY A 316 17.86 -0.23 -1.58
CA GLY A 316 16.71 0.67 -1.54
C GLY A 316 16.74 1.74 -2.64
N TYR A 317 17.91 2.30 -2.95
CA TYR A 317 18.06 3.24 -4.05
C TYR A 317 18.01 2.57 -5.44
N GLN A 318 18.48 1.35 -5.55
CA GLN A 318 18.43 0.57 -6.79
C GLN A 318 16.98 0.31 -7.26
N ILE A 319 15.98 0.37 -6.39
CA ILE A 319 14.58 0.17 -6.76
C ILE A 319 13.89 1.45 -7.29
N LEU A 320 14.56 2.61 -7.23
CA LEU A 320 14.01 3.90 -7.67
C LEU A 320 13.49 3.91 -9.13
N PRO A 321 14.10 3.23 -10.12
CA PRO A 321 13.54 3.17 -11.46
C PRO A 321 12.13 2.57 -11.51
N LEU A 322 11.85 1.51 -10.74
CA LEU A 322 10.53 0.91 -10.61
C LEU A 322 9.52 1.92 -10.06
N LEU A 323 9.87 2.59 -8.97
CA LEU A 323 9.00 3.56 -8.30
C LEU A 323 8.84 4.85 -9.11
N GLY A 324 9.91 5.29 -9.78
CA GLY A 324 9.87 6.43 -10.70
C GLY A 324 8.90 6.18 -11.85
N GLY A 325 8.96 5.00 -12.47
CA GLY A 325 8.02 4.57 -13.50
C GLY A 325 6.57 4.56 -13.00
N LEU A 326 6.34 3.99 -11.79
CA LEU A 326 5.04 3.95 -11.14
C LEU A 326 4.47 5.37 -10.91
N ILE A 327 5.26 6.27 -10.32
CA ILE A 327 4.83 7.63 -9.99
C ILE A 327 4.48 8.40 -11.27
N ILE A 328 5.38 8.40 -12.25
CA ILE A 328 5.19 9.12 -13.50
C ILE A 328 3.91 8.63 -14.20
N SER A 329 3.76 7.31 -14.33
CA SER A 329 2.61 6.74 -15.04
C SER A 329 1.30 6.89 -14.26
N ALA A 330 1.32 6.83 -12.91
CA ALA A 330 0.14 7.08 -12.08
C ALA A 330 -0.36 8.53 -12.26
N VAL A 331 0.54 9.52 -12.23
CA VAL A 331 0.19 10.93 -12.44
C VAL A 331 -0.34 11.16 -13.85
N LEU A 332 0.37 10.66 -14.87
CA LEU A 332 -0.03 10.83 -16.28
C LEU A 332 -1.36 10.14 -16.57
N SER A 333 -1.55 8.91 -16.11
CA SER A 333 -2.80 8.15 -16.32
C SER A 333 -3.98 8.81 -15.62
N GLY A 334 -3.80 9.30 -14.39
CA GLY A 334 -4.82 10.07 -13.68
C GLY A 334 -5.24 11.33 -14.46
N GLN A 335 -4.28 12.08 -15.04
CA GLN A 335 -4.55 13.25 -15.87
C GLN A 335 -5.26 12.89 -17.19
N ILE A 336 -4.81 11.81 -17.85
CA ILE A 336 -5.44 11.35 -19.11
C ILE A 336 -6.89 10.98 -18.85
N VAL A 337 -7.16 10.19 -17.81
CA VAL A 337 -8.52 9.77 -17.48
C VAL A 337 -9.40 10.94 -17.07
N SER A 338 -8.88 11.89 -16.28
CA SER A 338 -9.65 13.07 -15.85
C SER A 338 -10.04 13.98 -17.04
N ARG A 339 -9.23 14.03 -18.10
CA ARG A 339 -9.50 14.82 -19.30
C ARG A 339 -10.36 14.10 -20.33
N THR A 340 -10.16 12.79 -20.49
CA THR A 340 -10.78 12.02 -21.59
C THR A 340 -12.00 11.23 -21.15
N GLY A 341 -12.13 10.92 -19.84
CA GLY A 341 -13.12 10.00 -19.29
C GLY A 341 -12.87 8.53 -19.68
N ARG A 342 -11.87 8.27 -20.51
CA ARG A 342 -11.57 6.93 -21.04
C ARG A 342 -10.51 6.26 -20.19
N TYR A 343 -10.85 5.15 -19.55
CA TYR A 343 -9.93 4.42 -18.64
C TYR A 343 -9.70 2.96 -19.03
N ARG A 344 -10.64 2.32 -19.72
CA ARG A 344 -10.61 0.89 -20.01
C ARG A 344 -9.37 0.46 -20.77
N TRP A 345 -9.10 1.09 -21.92
CA TRP A 345 -7.95 0.74 -22.75
C TRP A 345 -6.63 1.19 -22.14
N LEU A 346 -6.64 2.26 -21.37
CA LEU A 346 -5.45 2.71 -20.64
C LEU A 346 -5.04 1.70 -19.57
N ILE A 347 -6.00 1.22 -18.74
CA ILE A 347 -5.71 0.20 -17.72
C ILE A 347 -5.34 -1.13 -18.37
N PHE A 348 -6.04 -1.54 -19.43
CA PHE A 348 -5.69 -2.74 -20.19
C PHE A 348 -4.25 -2.70 -20.68
N GLY A 349 -3.86 -1.63 -21.37
CA GLY A 349 -2.50 -1.44 -21.88
C GLY A 349 -1.46 -1.39 -20.75
N SER A 350 -1.80 -0.78 -19.62
CA SER A 350 -0.89 -0.72 -18.45
C SER A 350 -0.65 -2.10 -17.84
N LEU A 351 -1.68 -2.93 -17.70
CA LEU A 351 -1.55 -4.29 -17.18
C LEU A 351 -0.76 -5.21 -18.14
N VAL A 352 -0.96 -5.05 -19.46
CA VAL A 352 -0.14 -5.73 -20.46
C VAL A 352 1.32 -5.26 -20.37
N LEU A 353 1.56 -3.95 -20.20
CA LEU A 353 2.91 -3.42 -20.02
C LEU A 353 3.56 -3.91 -18.73
N THR A 354 2.78 -4.06 -17.64
CA THR A 354 3.25 -4.72 -16.41
C THR A 354 3.71 -6.14 -16.69
N ALA A 355 2.89 -6.92 -17.42
CA ALA A 355 3.24 -8.30 -17.78
C ALA A 355 4.52 -8.35 -18.64
N VAL A 356 4.70 -7.42 -19.59
CA VAL A 356 5.92 -7.29 -20.39
C VAL A 356 7.12 -6.95 -19.50
N GLY A 357 7.01 -5.97 -18.61
CA GLY A 357 8.09 -5.60 -17.69
C GLY A 357 8.50 -6.76 -16.78
N LEU A 358 7.52 -7.47 -16.21
CA LEU A 358 7.76 -8.66 -15.40
C LEU A 358 8.38 -9.81 -16.23
N PHE A 359 7.97 -9.96 -17.49
CA PHE A 359 8.58 -10.93 -18.40
C PHE A 359 10.04 -10.60 -18.67
N LEU A 360 10.37 -9.34 -18.87
CA LEU A 360 11.78 -8.92 -18.99
C LEU A 360 12.57 -9.23 -17.71
N LEU A 361 11.97 -9.09 -16.53
CA LEU A 361 12.59 -9.45 -15.26
C LEU A 361 12.77 -10.98 -15.09
N THR A 362 12.06 -11.83 -15.84
CA THR A 362 12.34 -13.28 -15.83
C THR A 362 13.64 -13.66 -16.54
N THR A 363 14.25 -12.75 -17.27
CA THR A 363 15.59 -12.93 -17.91
C THR A 363 16.73 -12.48 -16.99
N LEU A 364 16.51 -12.37 -15.69
CA LEU A 364 17.50 -11.97 -14.70
C LEU A 364 18.53 -13.08 -14.49
N HIS A 365 19.80 -12.75 -14.69
CA HIS A 365 20.99 -13.57 -14.43
C HIS A 365 21.93 -12.86 -13.46
N ALA A 366 22.90 -13.57 -12.91
CA ALA A 366 23.88 -12.97 -11.98
C ALA A 366 24.74 -11.87 -12.64
N ASP A 367 25.00 -11.99 -13.93
CA ASP A 367 25.80 -11.05 -14.74
C ASP A 367 24.97 -9.97 -15.42
N THR A 368 23.64 -9.90 -15.15
CA THR A 368 22.75 -8.90 -15.77
C THR A 368 23.24 -7.48 -15.46
N PRO A 369 23.54 -6.65 -16.49
CA PRO A 369 24.00 -5.29 -16.25
C PRO A 369 22.95 -4.44 -15.53
N ILE A 370 23.35 -3.74 -14.47
CA ILE A 370 22.46 -2.91 -13.65
C ILE A 370 21.61 -1.92 -14.47
N PRO A 371 22.14 -1.21 -15.50
CA PRO A 371 21.32 -0.32 -16.32
C PRO A 371 20.19 -1.04 -17.09
N VAL A 372 20.42 -2.29 -17.50
CA VAL A 372 19.40 -3.11 -18.17
C VAL A 372 18.30 -3.47 -17.18
N LEU A 373 18.68 -3.89 -15.97
CA LEU A 373 17.74 -4.19 -14.89
C LEU A 373 16.91 -2.95 -14.51
N TRP A 374 17.53 -1.77 -14.42
CA TRP A 374 16.82 -0.51 -14.21
C TRP A 374 15.79 -0.21 -15.30
N ALA A 375 16.12 -0.48 -16.56
CA ALA A 375 15.17 -0.32 -17.67
C ALA A 375 13.97 -1.26 -17.52
N PHE A 376 14.18 -2.54 -17.18
CA PHE A 376 13.12 -3.52 -16.94
C PHE A 376 12.23 -3.11 -15.75
N MET A 377 12.84 -2.66 -14.67
CA MET A 377 12.16 -2.14 -13.49
C MET A 377 11.32 -0.92 -13.83
N PHE A 378 11.86 0.03 -14.60
CA PHE A 378 11.14 1.23 -15.03
C PHE A 378 9.91 0.88 -15.88
N VAL A 379 10.04 -0.03 -16.85
CA VAL A 379 8.93 -0.51 -17.68
C VAL A 379 7.86 -1.16 -16.81
N THR A 380 8.25 -2.01 -15.86
CA THR A 380 7.33 -2.63 -14.89
C THR A 380 6.58 -1.56 -14.08
N GLY A 381 7.31 -0.56 -13.56
CA GLY A 381 6.73 0.55 -12.82
C GLY A 381 5.73 1.36 -13.63
N VAL A 382 6.07 1.70 -14.88
CA VAL A 382 5.16 2.40 -15.81
C VAL A 382 3.88 1.60 -16.03
N GLY A 383 3.98 0.28 -16.12
CA GLY A 383 2.82 -0.60 -16.23
C GLY A 383 1.94 -0.58 -14.98
N VAL A 384 2.56 -0.66 -13.79
CA VAL A 384 1.83 -0.77 -12.51
C VAL A 384 1.16 0.54 -12.10
N GLY A 385 1.75 1.71 -12.37
CA GLY A 385 1.27 3.00 -11.87
C GLY A 385 -0.20 3.31 -12.10
N PRO A 386 -0.76 3.10 -13.30
CA PRO A 386 -2.18 3.34 -13.56
C PRO A 386 -3.12 2.50 -12.68
N THR A 387 -2.70 1.30 -12.22
CA THR A 387 -3.53 0.47 -11.34
C THR A 387 -3.77 1.13 -9.97
N PHE A 388 -2.82 1.91 -9.47
CA PHE A 388 -2.96 2.66 -8.21
C PHE A 388 -3.86 3.90 -8.34
N ALA A 389 -3.76 4.63 -9.44
CA ALA A 389 -4.50 5.89 -9.60
C ALA A 389 -5.88 5.69 -10.24
N VAL A 390 -5.96 4.91 -11.30
CA VAL A 390 -7.17 4.84 -12.13
C VAL A 390 -8.23 3.93 -11.53
N PHE A 391 -7.87 2.80 -10.90
CA PHE A 391 -8.88 1.96 -10.25
C PHE A 391 -9.57 2.69 -9.09
N VAL A 392 -8.83 3.49 -8.31
CA VAL A 392 -9.44 4.34 -7.27
C VAL A 392 -10.44 5.30 -7.90
N LEU A 393 -10.07 5.95 -9.00
CA LEU A 393 -10.95 6.88 -9.72
C LEU A 393 -12.21 6.19 -10.25
N VAL A 394 -12.06 5.01 -10.87
CA VAL A 394 -13.18 4.20 -11.40
C VAL A 394 -14.15 3.83 -10.28
N VAL A 395 -13.64 3.35 -9.15
CA VAL A 395 -14.43 2.98 -7.97
C VAL A 395 -15.15 4.20 -7.42
N GLN A 396 -14.46 5.31 -7.18
CA GLN A 396 -15.05 6.53 -6.63
C GLN A 396 -16.14 7.14 -7.52
N ASN A 397 -15.99 7.03 -8.84
CA ASN A 397 -16.98 7.53 -9.79
C ASN A 397 -18.17 6.57 -9.99
N SER A 398 -18.07 5.33 -9.52
CA SER A 398 -19.12 4.31 -9.68
C SER A 398 -20.00 4.12 -8.43
N VAL A 399 -19.67 4.77 -7.32
CA VAL A 399 -20.39 4.61 -6.04
C VAL A 399 -20.98 5.94 -5.57
N PRO A 400 -22.08 5.91 -4.79
CA PRO A 400 -22.60 7.11 -4.13
C PRO A 400 -21.60 7.72 -3.15
N ILE A 401 -21.61 9.04 -2.99
CA ILE A 401 -20.70 9.79 -2.09
C ILE A 401 -20.74 9.22 -0.66
N ALA A 402 -21.94 8.85 -0.16
CA ALA A 402 -22.12 8.27 1.17
C ALA A 402 -21.37 6.93 1.40
N ARG A 403 -20.91 6.25 0.35
CA ARG A 403 -20.19 4.98 0.42
C ARG A 403 -18.76 5.07 -0.10
N LEU A 404 -18.27 6.26 -0.33
CA LEU A 404 -16.96 6.53 -0.94
C LEU A 404 -15.81 5.98 -0.10
N GLY A 405 -15.87 6.19 1.23
CA GLY A 405 -14.87 5.68 2.17
C GLY A 405 -14.84 4.16 2.21
N ALA A 406 -16.00 3.52 2.35
CA ALA A 406 -16.11 2.06 2.36
C ALA A 406 -15.67 1.42 1.02
N ALA A 407 -15.98 2.06 -0.12
CA ALA A 407 -15.58 1.55 -1.42
C ALA A 407 -14.07 1.71 -1.66
N THR A 408 -13.50 2.86 -1.28
CA THR A 408 -12.07 3.13 -1.44
C THR A 408 -11.23 2.25 -0.50
N SER A 409 -11.64 2.10 0.76
CA SER A 409 -10.96 1.21 1.71
C SER A 409 -11.09 -0.26 1.30
N GLY A 410 -12.24 -0.67 0.74
CA GLY A 410 -12.41 -1.99 0.16
C GLY A 410 -11.41 -2.28 -0.96
N LEU A 411 -11.23 -1.33 -1.90
CA LEU A 411 -10.23 -1.47 -2.97
C LEU A 411 -8.80 -1.63 -2.42
N THR A 412 -8.40 -0.79 -1.47
CA THR A 412 -7.07 -0.85 -0.86
C THR A 412 -6.88 -2.13 -0.04
N LEU A 413 -7.91 -2.61 0.65
CA LEU A 413 -7.89 -3.90 1.34
C LEU A 413 -7.55 -5.04 0.36
N PHE A 414 -8.31 -5.15 -0.73
CA PHE A 414 -8.09 -6.23 -1.71
C PHE A 414 -6.72 -6.12 -2.39
N GLN A 415 -6.20 -4.92 -2.58
CA GLN A 415 -4.84 -4.69 -3.07
C GLN A 415 -3.79 -5.25 -2.09
N GLN A 416 -3.93 -4.97 -0.78
CA GLN A 416 -2.99 -5.45 0.24
C GLN A 416 -3.10 -6.96 0.45
N VAL A 417 -4.33 -7.49 0.51
CA VAL A 417 -4.55 -8.95 0.59
C VAL A 417 -3.97 -9.64 -0.65
N GLY A 418 -4.18 -9.08 -1.84
CA GLY A 418 -3.57 -9.55 -3.07
C GLY A 418 -2.04 -9.57 -2.98
N GLY A 419 -1.44 -8.48 -2.49
CA GLY A 419 0.01 -8.43 -2.25
C GLY A 419 0.50 -9.53 -1.31
N THR A 420 -0.20 -9.76 -0.19
CA THR A 420 0.16 -10.82 0.77
C THR A 420 0.01 -12.22 0.18
N VAL A 421 -1.09 -12.50 -0.52
CA VAL A 421 -1.30 -13.78 -1.23
C VAL A 421 -0.24 -13.96 -2.32
N GLY A 422 0.02 -12.93 -3.10
CA GLY A 422 1.06 -12.93 -4.13
C GLY A 422 2.44 -13.25 -3.54
N LEU A 423 2.81 -12.62 -2.43
CA LEU A 423 4.08 -12.88 -1.74
C LEU A 423 4.17 -14.30 -1.17
N ALA A 424 3.09 -14.85 -0.64
CA ALA A 424 3.07 -16.23 -0.16
C ALA A 424 3.32 -17.22 -1.31
N ILE A 425 2.69 -17.01 -2.46
CA ILE A 425 2.88 -17.85 -3.66
C ILE A 425 4.30 -17.68 -4.22
N THR A 426 4.75 -16.45 -4.39
CA THR A 426 6.08 -16.15 -4.95
C THR A 426 7.20 -16.58 -4.01
N GLY A 427 7.01 -16.47 -2.69
CA GLY A 427 7.95 -16.97 -1.69
C GLY A 427 8.12 -18.49 -1.76
N THR A 428 7.03 -19.23 -1.93
CA THR A 428 7.06 -20.69 -2.13
C THR A 428 7.77 -21.06 -3.42
N LEU A 429 7.47 -20.34 -4.52
CA LEU A 429 8.16 -20.57 -5.81
C LEU A 429 9.63 -20.25 -5.72
N PHE A 430 10.00 -19.15 -5.05
CA PHE A 430 11.40 -18.81 -4.82
C PHE A 430 12.14 -19.89 -4.07
N ALA A 431 11.59 -20.39 -2.95
CA ALA A 431 12.21 -21.43 -2.15
C ALA A 431 12.37 -22.73 -2.94
N SER A 432 11.34 -23.14 -3.69
CA SER A 432 11.39 -24.34 -4.55
C SER A 432 12.40 -24.17 -5.68
N ALA A 433 12.42 -23.02 -6.35
CA ALA A 433 13.37 -22.73 -7.41
C ALA A 433 14.80 -22.66 -6.88
N LEU A 434 15.01 -22.06 -5.70
CA LEU A 434 16.33 -21.96 -5.06
C LEU A 434 16.89 -23.35 -4.76
N SER A 435 16.07 -24.24 -4.18
CA SER A 435 16.46 -25.62 -3.85
C SER A 435 16.74 -26.49 -5.08
N GLU A 436 16.23 -26.12 -6.25
CA GLU A 436 16.46 -26.81 -7.52
C GLU A 436 17.61 -26.20 -8.31
N GLN A 437 17.65 -24.87 -8.44
CA GLN A 437 18.58 -24.17 -9.31
C GLN A 437 20.00 -24.10 -8.72
N VAL A 438 20.15 -23.86 -7.41
CA VAL A 438 21.49 -23.77 -6.81
C VAL A 438 22.27 -25.08 -6.97
N PRO A 439 21.75 -26.28 -6.62
CA PRO A 439 22.45 -27.52 -6.87
C PRO A 439 22.75 -27.79 -8.35
N ARG A 440 21.83 -27.40 -9.25
CA ARG A 440 22.05 -27.53 -10.71
C ARG A 440 23.21 -26.68 -11.21
N GLN A 441 23.27 -25.41 -10.77
CA GLN A 441 24.34 -24.49 -11.18
C GLN A 441 25.68 -24.92 -10.57
N VAL A 442 25.68 -25.38 -9.31
CA VAL A 442 26.89 -25.92 -8.66
C VAL A 442 27.37 -27.20 -9.36
N ALA A 443 26.45 -28.09 -9.75
CA ALA A 443 26.80 -29.31 -10.50
C ALA A 443 27.28 -29.03 -11.94
N ALA A 444 26.80 -27.95 -12.55
CA ALA A 444 27.25 -27.49 -13.88
C ALA A 444 28.58 -26.73 -13.82
N ALA A 445 28.97 -26.22 -12.64
CA ALA A 445 30.26 -25.60 -12.42
C ALA A 445 31.34 -26.70 -12.39
N GLU A 446 32.49 -26.43 -13.02
CA GLU A 446 33.65 -27.34 -13.05
C GLU A 446 34.33 -27.39 -11.65
N VAL A 447 33.63 -27.97 -10.68
CA VAL A 447 34.08 -28.11 -9.28
C VAL A 447 34.42 -29.59 -9.03
N PRO A 448 35.47 -29.93 -8.28
CA PRO A 448 35.77 -31.30 -7.92
C PRO A 448 34.57 -32.01 -7.30
N PRO A 449 34.27 -33.29 -7.68
CA PRO A 449 33.09 -34.00 -7.24
C PRO A 449 33.00 -34.16 -5.71
N GLU A 450 34.13 -34.23 -5.03
CA GLU A 450 34.23 -34.28 -3.57
C GLU A 450 33.66 -33.01 -2.90
N LEU A 451 33.83 -31.87 -3.53
CA LEU A 451 33.30 -30.57 -3.09
C LEU A 451 31.81 -30.45 -3.37
N ALA A 452 31.35 -30.93 -4.53
CA ALA A 452 29.94 -30.98 -4.90
C ALA A 452 29.14 -31.88 -3.94
N GLU A 453 29.70 -33.01 -3.47
CA GLU A 453 29.09 -33.89 -2.47
C GLU A 453 29.02 -33.25 -1.08
N VAL A 454 30.07 -32.51 -0.64
CA VAL A 454 30.05 -31.76 0.64
C VAL A 454 28.96 -30.69 0.61
N MET A 455 28.77 -30.01 -0.51
CA MET A 455 27.72 -28.99 -0.69
C MET A 455 26.33 -29.62 -0.76
N ALA A 456 26.17 -30.75 -1.48
CA ALA A 456 24.92 -31.49 -1.59
C ALA A 456 24.53 -32.21 -0.26
N GLY A 457 25.52 -32.59 0.57
CA GLY A 457 25.33 -33.27 1.84
C GLY A 457 24.88 -32.37 3.00
N GLY A 458 24.48 -31.13 2.75
CA GLY A 458 23.90 -30.22 3.76
C GLY A 458 24.89 -29.31 4.47
N GLY A 459 26.07 -29.06 3.90
CA GLY A 459 27.10 -28.16 4.46
C GLY A 459 26.69 -26.69 4.52
N LEU A 460 25.75 -26.26 3.68
CA LEU A 460 25.20 -24.90 3.69
C LEU A 460 23.68 -24.95 3.65
N GLY A 461 23.03 -24.57 4.73
CA GLY A 461 21.58 -24.41 4.79
C GLY A 461 21.10 -23.26 3.86
N ALA A 462 19.84 -23.30 3.45
CA ALA A 462 19.23 -22.24 2.63
C ALA A 462 19.38 -20.83 3.26
N GLU A 463 19.46 -20.73 4.59
CA GLU A 463 19.73 -19.49 5.30
C GLU A 463 21.13 -18.93 5.02
N GLN A 464 22.15 -19.79 4.95
CA GLN A 464 23.52 -19.37 4.67
C GLN A 464 23.71 -18.96 3.21
N LEU A 465 23.01 -19.63 2.27
CA LEU A 465 23.00 -19.30 0.84
C LEU A 465 22.30 -17.97 0.53
N THR A 466 21.46 -17.49 1.43
CA THR A 466 20.71 -16.25 1.29
C THR A 466 21.16 -15.14 2.25
N ALA A 467 22.20 -15.41 3.04
CA ALA A 467 22.78 -14.43 3.97
C ALA A 467 23.42 -13.27 3.19
N VAL A 468 23.16 -12.06 3.67
CA VAL A 468 23.82 -10.85 3.15
C VAL A 468 25.22 -10.81 3.71
N GLY A 469 26.25 -10.82 2.86
CA GLY A 469 27.65 -10.76 3.28
C GLY A 469 28.59 -11.46 2.30
N ASP A 470 29.82 -11.67 2.72
CA ASP A 470 30.82 -12.41 1.93
C ASP A 470 30.51 -13.92 1.95
N LEU A 471 29.80 -14.37 0.92
CA LEU A 471 29.41 -15.77 0.76
C LEU A 471 30.65 -16.68 0.67
N GLY A 472 31.76 -16.20 0.08
CA GLY A 472 33.02 -16.93 0.00
C GLY A 472 33.58 -17.19 1.39
N ALA A 473 33.63 -16.18 2.25
CA ALA A 473 34.05 -16.32 3.63
C ALA A 473 33.10 -17.24 4.44
N ALA A 474 31.79 -17.14 4.20
CA ALA A 474 30.81 -18.01 4.84
C ALA A 474 31.00 -19.48 4.45
N ILE A 475 31.24 -19.77 3.17
CA ILE A 475 31.56 -21.12 2.68
C ILE A 475 32.84 -21.65 3.35
N LEU A 476 33.90 -20.85 3.37
CA LEU A 476 35.17 -21.25 3.98
C LEU A 476 35.04 -21.51 5.50
N SER A 477 34.20 -20.77 6.19
CA SER A 477 34.00 -20.97 7.64
C SER A 477 33.29 -22.29 7.96
N GLY A 478 32.44 -22.78 7.06
CA GLY A 478 31.76 -24.08 7.18
C GLY A 478 32.61 -25.28 6.83
N ILE A 479 33.82 -25.08 6.26
CA ILE A 479 34.72 -26.15 5.83
C ILE A 479 35.82 -26.40 6.88
N PRO A 480 36.13 -27.67 7.22
CA PRO A 480 37.23 -28.03 8.09
C PRO A 480 38.57 -27.39 7.63
N GLU A 481 39.35 -26.89 8.56
CA GLU A 481 40.60 -26.14 8.29
C GLU A 481 41.55 -26.90 7.35
N ALA A 482 41.63 -28.22 7.50
CA ALA A 482 42.48 -29.09 6.68
C ALA A 482 42.08 -29.11 5.18
N ALA A 483 40.81 -28.83 4.85
CA ALA A 483 40.29 -28.86 3.49
C ALA A 483 40.23 -27.45 2.83
N ARG A 484 40.37 -26.36 3.63
CA ARG A 484 40.25 -24.98 3.15
C ARG A 484 41.19 -24.65 1.99
N ALA A 485 42.47 -25.02 2.11
CA ALA A 485 43.47 -24.73 1.08
C ALA A 485 43.15 -25.42 -0.29
N GLN A 486 42.44 -26.54 -0.27
CA GLN A 486 42.01 -27.25 -1.48
C GLN A 486 40.76 -26.63 -2.10
N VAL A 487 39.90 -26.02 -1.28
CA VAL A 487 38.60 -25.44 -1.70
C VAL A 487 38.73 -23.99 -2.14
N GLU A 488 39.65 -23.23 -1.53
CA GLU A 488 39.84 -21.81 -1.75
C GLU A 488 39.95 -21.40 -3.24
N PRO A 489 40.64 -22.12 -4.13
CA PRO A 489 40.70 -21.80 -5.56
C PRO A 489 39.34 -21.91 -6.28
N PHE A 490 38.41 -22.70 -5.78
CA PHE A 490 37.09 -22.96 -6.35
C PHE A 490 36.00 -22.03 -5.81
N ILE A 491 36.26 -21.28 -4.74
CA ILE A 491 35.30 -20.37 -4.12
C ILE A 491 34.68 -19.38 -5.12
N PRO A 492 35.43 -18.69 -6.00
CA PRO A 492 34.84 -17.77 -6.96
C PRO A 492 33.84 -18.45 -7.91
N VAL A 493 34.13 -19.67 -8.35
CA VAL A 493 33.28 -20.45 -9.25
C VAL A 493 32.01 -20.89 -8.51
N LEU A 494 32.13 -21.35 -7.27
CA LEU A 494 31.00 -21.73 -6.42
C LEU A 494 30.08 -20.53 -6.13
N VAL A 495 30.65 -19.40 -5.74
CA VAL A 495 29.91 -18.17 -5.48
C VAL A 495 29.15 -17.71 -6.72
N SER A 496 29.81 -17.74 -7.90
CA SER A 496 29.15 -17.41 -9.17
C SER A 496 28.00 -18.35 -9.49
N ALA A 497 28.15 -19.65 -9.28
CA ALA A 497 27.11 -20.64 -9.50
C ALA A 497 25.91 -20.45 -8.53
N ILE A 498 26.18 -20.14 -7.26
CA ILE A 498 25.14 -19.84 -6.27
C ILE A 498 24.39 -18.55 -6.63
N TYR A 499 25.11 -17.49 -7.02
CA TYR A 499 24.49 -16.23 -7.45
C TYR A 499 23.63 -16.41 -8.70
N GLU A 500 24.05 -17.26 -9.64
CA GLU A 500 23.22 -17.61 -10.80
C GLU A 500 21.95 -18.38 -10.40
N GLY A 501 22.08 -19.39 -9.54
CA GLY A 501 20.93 -20.12 -9.00
C GLY A 501 19.96 -19.19 -8.24
N PHE A 502 20.48 -18.25 -7.46
CA PHE A 502 19.68 -17.25 -6.76
C PHE A 502 18.96 -16.29 -7.73
N SER A 503 19.65 -15.88 -8.80
CA SER A 503 19.09 -15.00 -9.84
C SER A 503 17.93 -15.68 -10.57
N LEU A 504 18.10 -16.93 -10.98
CA LEU A 504 17.06 -17.73 -11.62
C LEU A 504 15.86 -18.00 -10.69
N ALA A 505 16.13 -18.26 -9.40
CA ALA A 505 15.08 -18.38 -8.39
C ALA A 505 14.30 -17.06 -8.22
N THR A 506 14.99 -15.92 -8.20
CA THR A 506 14.35 -14.59 -8.17
C THR A 506 13.53 -14.35 -9.43
N ALA A 507 14.07 -14.64 -10.61
CA ALA A 507 13.39 -14.51 -11.89
C ALA A 507 12.07 -15.31 -11.94
N SER A 508 12.05 -16.52 -11.36
CA SER A 508 10.87 -17.37 -11.33
C SER A 508 9.68 -16.72 -10.59
N THR A 509 9.93 -15.87 -9.60
CA THR A 509 8.89 -15.20 -8.81
C THR A 509 8.02 -14.28 -9.65
N PHE A 510 8.55 -13.71 -10.73
CA PHE A 510 7.83 -12.76 -11.57
C PHE A 510 6.77 -13.44 -12.45
N THR A 511 6.83 -14.76 -12.66
CA THR A 511 5.86 -15.52 -13.46
C THR A 511 4.44 -15.42 -12.90
N VAL A 512 4.29 -15.41 -11.57
CA VAL A 512 2.99 -15.24 -10.89
C VAL A 512 2.40 -13.85 -11.20
N GLY A 513 3.26 -12.84 -11.18
CA GLY A 513 2.87 -11.47 -11.52
C GLY A 513 2.45 -11.31 -12.98
N ILE A 514 3.11 -12.02 -13.92
CA ILE A 514 2.74 -12.04 -15.34
C ILE A 514 1.33 -12.61 -15.49
N VAL A 515 1.07 -13.80 -14.94
CA VAL A 515 -0.25 -14.43 -15.00
C VAL A 515 -1.31 -13.54 -14.36
N GLY A 516 -1.04 -13.01 -13.14
CA GLY A 516 -1.96 -12.11 -12.44
C GLY A 516 -2.29 -10.86 -13.27
N SER A 517 -1.28 -10.23 -13.87
CA SER A 517 -1.47 -9.02 -14.69
C SER A 517 -2.25 -9.30 -15.98
N LEU A 518 -2.01 -10.42 -16.65
CA LEU A 518 -2.73 -10.80 -17.87
C LEU A 518 -4.19 -11.16 -17.58
N VAL A 519 -4.46 -11.89 -16.49
CA VAL A 519 -5.83 -12.19 -16.05
C VAL A 519 -6.54 -10.89 -15.66
N ALA A 520 -5.88 -10.00 -14.93
CA ALA A 520 -6.42 -8.67 -14.59
C ALA A 520 -6.73 -7.86 -15.86
N ALA A 521 -5.86 -7.87 -16.88
CA ALA A 521 -6.11 -7.22 -18.17
C ALA A 521 -7.36 -7.77 -18.84
N GLY A 522 -7.54 -9.11 -18.84
CA GLY A 522 -8.77 -9.75 -19.33
C GLY A 522 -10.03 -9.29 -18.59
N LEU A 523 -9.96 -9.20 -17.25
CA LEU A 523 -11.07 -8.71 -16.43
C LEU A 523 -11.42 -7.25 -16.73
N VAL A 524 -10.43 -6.40 -16.99
CA VAL A 524 -10.65 -4.97 -17.32
C VAL A 524 -11.44 -4.78 -18.61
N LEU A 525 -11.38 -5.72 -19.56
CA LEU A 525 -12.23 -5.69 -20.75
C LEU A 525 -13.72 -5.77 -20.41
N LEU A 526 -14.07 -6.26 -19.25
CA LEU A 526 -15.43 -6.27 -18.74
C LEU A 526 -15.89 -4.90 -18.21
N LEU A 527 -15.01 -3.92 -17.98
CA LEU A 527 -15.41 -2.58 -17.57
C LEU A 527 -16.22 -1.88 -18.69
N ARG A 528 -17.27 -1.20 -18.29
CA ARG A 528 -18.02 -0.31 -19.18
C ARG A 528 -17.58 1.12 -18.91
N GLU A 529 -17.13 1.82 -19.93
CA GLU A 529 -16.86 3.26 -19.85
C GLU A 529 -18.20 3.98 -19.73
N ALA A 530 -18.38 4.75 -18.65
CA ALA A 530 -19.45 5.72 -18.60
C ALA A 530 -19.08 6.87 -19.56
N PRO A 531 -20.03 7.42 -20.34
CA PRO A 531 -19.78 8.64 -21.08
C PRO A 531 -19.22 9.69 -20.10
N ALA A 532 -18.16 10.40 -20.52
CA ALA A 532 -17.69 11.55 -19.75
C ALA A 532 -18.92 12.42 -19.43
N PRO A 533 -19.11 12.86 -18.15
CA PRO A 533 -20.18 13.80 -17.86
C PRO A 533 -19.96 14.96 -18.82
N ALA A 534 -20.94 15.16 -19.71
CA ALA A 534 -20.91 16.26 -20.62
C ALA A 534 -20.59 17.49 -19.77
N THR A 535 -19.50 18.16 -20.10
CA THR A 535 -19.22 19.49 -19.58
C THR A 535 -20.54 20.22 -19.72
N GLN A 536 -21.23 20.47 -18.61
CA GLN A 536 -22.35 21.41 -18.65
C GLN A 536 -21.69 22.74 -19.03
N SER A 537 -21.55 22.93 -20.33
CA SER A 537 -21.49 24.24 -20.91
C SER A 537 -22.65 24.98 -20.28
N ALA A 538 -22.36 25.95 -19.45
CA ALA A 538 -23.35 26.87 -18.95
C ALA A 538 -24.25 27.21 -20.15
N PRO A 539 -25.60 27.17 -20.02
CA PRO A 539 -26.47 27.51 -21.13
C PRO A 539 -26.11 28.92 -21.56
N ALA A 540 -25.36 29.02 -22.66
CA ALA A 540 -25.16 30.25 -23.36
C ALA A 540 -26.53 30.64 -23.89
N GLY A 541 -27.14 31.66 -23.31
CA GLY A 541 -28.34 32.22 -23.87
C GLY A 541 -29.53 32.39 -22.93
N VAL A 542 -29.36 33.09 -21.81
CA VAL A 542 -30.42 33.99 -21.39
C VAL A 542 -29.96 35.39 -21.77
N ALA A 543 -30.06 35.66 -23.05
CA ALA A 543 -30.04 37.02 -23.58
C ALA A 543 -31.06 37.85 -22.82
N ALA A 544 -30.61 38.96 -22.31
CA ALA A 544 -31.39 40.00 -21.70
C ALA A 544 -32.70 40.26 -22.47
N ARG A 545 -33.81 39.77 -21.95
CA ARG A 545 -35.11 40.41 -22.21
C ARG A 545 -35.37 41.34 -21.03
N GLY A 546 -35.20 42.60 -21.28
CA GLY A 546 -35.63 43.63 -20.39
C GLY A 546 -37.10 43.46 -20.03
N ALA A 547 -37.34 43.21 -18.77
CA ALA A 547 -38.65 43.38 -18.15
C ALA A 547 -38.46 44.36 -17.01
N SER A 548 -38.91 45.59 -17.24
CA SER A 548 -39.16 46.58 -16.22
C SER A 548 -40.10 46.00 -15.18
N VAL A 549 -39.61 45.83 -13.94
CA VAL A 549 -40.47 45.48 -12.81
C VAL A 549 -40.52 46.65 -11.87
N HIS A 550 -41.74 47.14 -11.69
CA HIS A 550 -42.13 48.12 -10.68
C HIS A 550 -41.84 47.58 -9.25
N PRO A 551 -41.48 48.41 -8.27
CA PRO A 551 -41.32 47.98 -6.92
C PRO A 551 -42.67 47.94 -6.19
N SER A 552 -43.05 46.80 -5.65
CA SER A 552 -44.10 46.69 -4.62
C SER A 552 -43.65 45.78 -3.51
N MET A 553 -43.37 46.39 -2.39
CA MET A 553 -43.58 46.04 -0.99
C MET A 553 -43.68 44.57 -0.55
N GLY A 554 -42.85 44.19 0.39
CA GLY A 554 -43.21 43.40 1.54
C GLY A 554 -42.92 41.90 1.43
N GLY A 555 -41.88 41.41 2.11
CA GLY A 555 -41.70 39.98 2.35
C GLY A 555 -40.38 39.64 3.04
N ARG A 556 -40.48 39.41 4.26
CA ARG A 556 -39.53 38.95 5.25
C ARG A 556 -38.34 38.14 4.69
N GLU A 557 -37.15 38.62 4.94
CA GLU A 557 -35.90 37.88 4.92
C GLU A 557 -35.92 36.82 6.02
N ILE A 558 -35.70 35.57 5.61
CA ILE A 558 -35.42 34.47 6.56
C ILE A 558 -33.90 34.37 6.63
N PRO A 559 -33.28 34.61 7.80
CA PRO A 559 -31.84 34.42 7.91
C PRO A 559 -31.49 32.95 7.91
N VAL A 560 -30.59 32.54 7.01
CA VAL A 560 -29.90 31.28 7.07
C VAL A 560 -28.76 31.43 8.08
N PRO A 561 -28.74 30.66 9.16
CA PRO A 561 -27.61 30.74 10.09
C PRO A 561 -26.41 29.98 9.50
N VAL A 562 -25.47 30.71 8.94
CA VAL A 562 -24.09 30.25 8.76
C VAL A 562 -23.32 30.88 9.91
N GLU A 563 -23.28 30.19 11.06
CA GLU A 563 -22.28 30.48 12.08
C GLU A 563 -20.91 30.01 11.57
N ILE A 564 -20.20 30.96 10.96
CA ILE A 564 -18.75 30.90 10.86
C ILE A 564 -18.25 31.65 12.08
N GLU A 565 -17.82 30.95 13.10
CA GLU A 565 -17.05 31.52 14.19
C GLU A 565 -15.70 32.05 13.61
N ASP A 566 -15.68 33.31 13.24
CA ASP A 566 -14.48 34.09 12.95
C ASP A 566 -13.85 34.55 14.28
N ASP A 567 -13.11 33.67 14.95
CA ASP A 567 -12.15 34.11 15.96
C ASP A 567 -10.79 34.33 15.29
N ILE A 568 -10.69 35.47 14.60
CA ILE A 568 -9.41 36.04 14.19
C ILE A 568 -9.05 37.15 15.20
N PHE A 569 -8.30 36.80 16.24
CA PHE A 569 -7.55 37.77 17.02
C PHE A 569 -6.34 38.23 16.20
N LEU A 570 -6.45 39.40 15.63
CA LEU A 570 -5.30 40.26 15.28
C LEU A 570 -4.98 41.14 16.48
N PRO A 571 -3.75 41.17 16.98
CA PRO A 571 -3.38 42.17 17.95
C PRO A 571 -3.21 43.54 17.24
N SER A 572 -4.14 44.45 17.53
CA SER A 572 -3.99 45.86 17.20
C SER A 572 -2.85 46.44 18.04
N GLY A 573 -1.77 46.86 17.38
CA GLY A 573 -0.75 47.67 18.00
C GLY A 573 -1.29 49.07 18.34
N ARG A 574 -1.08 49.47 19.57
CA ARG A 574 -0.91 50.89 19.96
C ARG A 574 0.02 50.96 21.16
N HIS A 575 1.02 51.82 20.97
CA HIS A 575 2.00 52.45 21.84
C HIS A 575 3.16 51.62 22.37
#